data_2d6e9e1323c9c6ee227f18d008e300b6
#
_entry.id   2d6e9e1323c9c6ee227f18d008e300b6
#
_cell.length_a   1.000
_cell.length_b   1.000
_cell.length_c   1.000
_cell.angle_alpha   90.00
_cell.angle_beta   90.00
_cell.angle_gamma   90.00
#
_symmetry.space_group_name_H-M   'P 1'
#
loop_
_entity.id
_entity.type
_entity.pdbx_description
1 polymer ?
#
loop_
_entity_poly.entity_id
_entity_poly.type
_entity_poly.pdbx_seq_one_letter_code
_entity_poly.pdbx_strand_id
1 'polypeptide(L)'
;MKKNNIAFTFATAEVNRLGQLFIMITELLTGKLKLKKLYDEYLAENRPAKFFWDDAVSKLNFTLKTFYQKDSYIPKTGKLIVIANHAFGVADGVSICSVISKVRQDYKMVTHKVLRQADAVKDKILPIDFNETKEAL
;
A
#
# COMPACT_ATOMS: atom_id res chain seq x y z
N MET A 1 19.74 -10.41 -10.92
CA MET A 1 18.62 -10.11 -10.00
C MET A 1 17.43 -10.98 -10.36
N LYS A 2 16.95 -11.85 -9.44
CA LYS A 2 15.72 -12.61 -9.66
C LYS A 2 14.55 -11.64 -9.72
N LYS A 3 13.85 -11.57 -10.86
CA LYS A 3 12.55 -10.89 -10.94
C LYS A 3 11.59 -11.62 -9.99
N ASN A 4 11.39 -11.09 -8.80
CA ASN A 4 10.33 -11.55 -7.94
C ASN A 4 9.00 -11.19 -8.64
N ASN A 5 8.34 -12.21 -9.14
CA ASN A 5 7.06 -12.03 -9.83
C ASN A 5 5.98 -11.79 -8.76
N ILE A 6 5.82 -10.51 -8.39
CA ILE A 6 4.86 -10.11 -7.38
C ILE A 6 3.46 -10.31 -7.92
N ALA A 7 2.66 -11.11 -7.22
CA ALA A 7 1.33 -11.47 -7.70
C ALA A 7 0.22 -10.54 -7.20
N PHE A 8 0.42 -9.79 -6.11
CA PHE A 8 -0.61 -8.95 -5.45
C PHE A 8 -1.99 -9.63 -5.42
N THR A 9 -2.04 -10.91 -5.00
CA THR A 9 -3.27 -11.68 -5.05
C THR A 9 -3.77 -12.03 -3.65
N PHE A 10 -5.08 -11.98 -3.48
CA PHE A 10 -5.81 -12.51 -2.33
C PHE A 10 -6.25 -13.97 -2.53
N ALA A 11 -6.06 -14.54 -3.74
CA ALA A 11 -6.32 -15.95 -4.02
C ALA A 11 -5.22 -16.82 -3.40
N THR A 12 -5.37 -17.15 -2.12
CA THR A 12 -4.44 -18.02 -1.38
C THR A 12 -4.85 -19.49 -1.48
N ALA A 13 -3.95 -20.40 -1.13
CA ALA A 13 -4.22 -21.84 -1.10
C ALA A 13 -5.30 -22.26 -0.08
N GLU A 14 -5.63 -21.38 0.87
CA GLU A 14 -6.66 -21.59 1.88
C GLU A 14 -8.09 -21.44 1.34
N VAL A 15 -8.23 -20.83 0.16
CA VAL A 15 -9.52 -20.62 -0.50
C VAL A 15 -9.79 -21.79 -1.46
N ASN A 16 -11.02 -22.29 -1.50
CA ASN A 16 -11.40 -23.36 -2.44
C ASN A 16 -11.25 -22.91 -3.91
N ARG A 17 -11.16 -23.86 -4.85
CA ARG A 17 -10.89 -23.55 -6.27
C ARG A 17 -11.89 -22.59 -6.91
N LEU A 18 -13.18 -22.68 -6.56
CA LEU A 18 -14.21 -21.78 -7.09
C LEU A 18 -14.03 -20.36 -6.51
N GLY A 19 -13.73 -20.25 -5.22
CA GLY A 19 -13.41 -18.97 -4.58
C GLY A 19 -12.16 -18.33 -5.16
N GLN A 20 -11.10 -19.10 -5.41
CA GLN A 20 -9.89 -18.61 -6.07
C GLN A 20 -10.20 -18.06 -7.45
N LEU A 21 -11.02 -18.75 -8.26
CA LEU A 21 -11.43 -18.29 -9.58
C LEU A 21 -12.21 -16.98 -9.48
N PHE A 22 -13.16 -16.89 -8.55
CA PHE A 22 -13.94 -15.66 -8.31
C PHE A 22 -13.05 -14.48 -7.90
N ILE A 23 -12.11 -14.71 -6.96
CA ILE A 23 -11.14 -13.70 -6.55
C ILE A 23 -10.30 -13.26 -7.75
N MET A 24 -9.77 -14.19 -8.54
CA MET A 24 -8.95 -13.88 -9.72
C MET A 24 -9.71 -13.03 -10.75
N ILE A 25 -10.97 -13.36 -11.01
CA ILE A 25 -11.84 -12.57 -11.92
C ILE A 25 -12.06 -11.17 -11.37
N THR A 26 -12.38 -11.06 -10.08
CA THR A 26 -12.59 -9.77 -9.42
C THR A 26 -11.31 -8.91 -9.45
N GLU A 27 -10.15 -9.49 -9.15
CA GLU A 27 -8.87 -8.81 -9.21
C GLU A 27 -8.54 -8.33 -10.63
N LEU A 28 -8.88 -9.12 -11.65
CA LEU A 28 -8.69 -8.75 -13.05
C LEU A 28 -9.57 -7.56 -13.44
N LEU A 29 -10.83 -7.56 -13.01
CA LEU A 29 -11.79 -6.48 -13.28
C LEU A 29 -11.47 -5.20 -12.50
N THR A 30 -10.88 -5.32 -11.31
CA THR A 30 -10.55 -4.17 -10.43
C THR A 30 -9.21 -3.49 -10.74
N GLY A 31 -8.54 -3.88 -11.84
CA GLY A 31 -7.34 -3.20 -12.32
C GLY A 31 -6.03 -3.69 -11.72
N LYS A 32 -5.99 -4.88 -11.14
CA LYS A 32 -4.76 -5.54 -10.63
C LYS A 32 -3.62 -5.52 -11.65
N LEU A 33 -3.92 -5.84 -12.92
CA LEU A 33 -2.91 -5.86 -13.98
C LEU A 33 -2.31 -4.48 -14.23
N LYS A 34 -3.13 -3.44 -14.16
CA LYS A 34 -2.68 -2.05 -14.27
C LYS A 34 -1.77 -1.68 -13.10
N LEU A 35 -2.17 -2.01 -11.88
CA LEU A 35 -1.38 -1.75 -10.68
C LEU A 35 -0.03 -2.48 -10.72
N LYS A 36 -0.04 -3.76 -11.12
CA LYS A 36 1.19 -4.54 -11.31
C LYS A 36 2.10 -3.89 -12.35
N LYS A 37 1.58 -3.49 -13.50
CA LYS A 37 2.34 -2.81 -14.56
C LYS A 37 2.98 -1.53 -14.03
N LEU A 38 2.24 -0.67 -13.33
CA LEU A 38 2.76 0.56 -12.74
C LEU A 38 3.88 0.28 -11.72
N TYR A 39 3.76 -0.80 -10.95
CA TYR A 39 4.79 -1.20 -10.02
C TYR A 39 6.04 -1.74 -10.73
N ASP A 40 5.88 -2.54 -11.78
CA ASP A 40 7.01 -3.03 -12.59
C ASP A 40 7.76 -1.88 -13.28
N GLU A 41 7.04 -0.87 -13.77
CA GLU A 41 7.61 0.37 -14.31
C GLU A 41 8.39 1.16 -13.25
N TYR A 42 7.84 1.28 -12.03
CA TYR A 42 8.54 1.91 -10.91
C TYR A 42 9.86 1.19 -10.59
N LEU A 43 9.85 -0.15 -10.55
CA LEU A 43 11.05 -0.94 -10.29
C LEU A 43 12.12 -0.74 -11.39
N ALA A 44 11.70 -0.61 -12.65
CA ALA A 44 12.59 -0.38 -13.78
C ALA A 44 13.30 0.98 -13.72
N GLU A 45 12.67 1.99 -13.11
CA GLU A 45 13.27 3.32 -12.92
C GLU A 45 14.36 3.33 -11.84
N ASN A 46 14.47 2.29 -11.03
CA ASN A 46 15.46 2.12 -9.95
C ASN A 46 15.59 3.36 -9.03
N ARG A 47 14.48 4.00 -8.73
CA ARG A 47 14.44 5.18 -7.88
C ARG A 47 14.57 4.80 -6.39
N PRO A 48 15.14 5.69 -5.56
CA PRO A 48 15.23 5.45 -4.12
C PRO A 48 13.85 5.24 -3.49
N ALA A 49 13.71 4.22 -2.64
CA ALA A 49 12.45 3.84 -2.00
C ALA A 49 11.76 4.97 -1.20
N LYS A 50 12.51 5.97 -0.73
CA LYS A 50 11.95 7.15 -0.05
C LYS A 50 10.96 7.96 -0.90
N PHE A 51 11.04 7.86 -2.22
CA PHE A 51 10.14 8.55 -3.16
C PHE A 51 8.95 7.70 -3.60
N PHE A 52 8.87 6.44 -3.14
CA PHE A 52 7.85 5.48 -3.58
C PHE A 52 6.43 6.04 -3.55
N TRP A 53 6.05 6.73 -2.47
CA TRP A 53 4.68 7.23 -2.33
C TRP A 53 4.37 8.40 -3.26
N ASP A 54 5.32 9.30 -3.49
CA ASP A 54 5.15 10.41 -4.43
C ASP A 54 5.12 9.89 -5.88
N ASP A 55 5.94 8.90 -6.19
CA ASP A 55 5.92 8.21 -7.49
C ASP A 55 4.60 7.46 -7.68
N ALA A 56 4.06 6.83 -6.63
CA ALA A 56 2.75 6.17 -6.68
C ALA A 56 1.61 7.16 -6.94
N VAL A 57 1.60 8.32 -6.29
CA VAL A 57 0.64 9.41 -6.57
C VAL A 57 0.70 9.80 -8.04
N SER A 58 1.90 10.04 -8.55
CA SER A 58 2.11 10.43 -9.95
C SER A 58 1.66 9.35 -10.93
N LYS A 59 2.07 8.08 -10.72
CA LYS A 59 1.75 6.95 -11.60
C LYS A 59 0.26 6.60 -11.58
N LEU A 60 -0.42 6.80 -10.45
CA LEU A 60 -1.87 6.66 -10.35
C LEU A 60 -2.62 7.84 -10.97
N ASN A 61 -1.91 8.86 -11.44
CA ASN A 61 -2.43 10.03 -12.14
C ASN A 61 -3.49 10.80 -11.33
N PHE A 62 -3.24 11.02 -10.05
CA PHE A 62 -4.08 11.92 -9.25
C PHE A 62 -3.27 13.04 -8.61
N THR A 63 -3.94 14.17 -8.36
CA THR A 63 -3.33 15.34 -7.75
C THR A 63 -3.71 15.40 -6.27
N LEU A 64 -2.71 15.34 -5.41
CA LEU A 64 -2.89 15.46 -3.97
C LEU A 64 -2.89 16.93 -3.56
N LYS A 65 -4.03 17.44 -3.06
CA LYS A 65 -4.15 18.76 -2.46
C LYS A 65 -4.26 18.60 -0.95
N THR A 66 -3.36 19.23 -0.21
CA THR A 66 -3.32 19.14 1.25
C THR A 66 -3.73 20.47 1.87
N PHE A 67 -4.71 20.44 2.77
CA PHE A 67 -5.16 21.58 3.52
C PHE A 67 -4.92 21.34 5.00
N TYR A 68 -4.21 22.22 5.66
CA TYR A 68 -3.94 22.13 7.08
C TYR A 68 -4.80 23.12 7.85
N GLN A 69 -5.34 22.67 8.98
CA GLN A 69 -5.91 23.60 9.94
C GLN A 69 -4.78 24.47 10.51
N LYS A 70 -5.08 25.72 10.88
CA LYS A 70 -4.12 26.61 11.52
C LYS A 70 -3.46 25.90 12.72
N ASP A 71 -2.15 25.99 12.79
CA ASP A 71 -1.32 25.37 13.83
C ASP A 71 -1.28 23.83 13.83
N SER A 72 -1.86 23.16 12.83
CA SER A 72 -1.71 21.71 12.67
C SER A 72 -0.48 21.38 11.86
N TYR A 73 0.34 20.47 12.37
CA TYR A 73 1.54 19.99 11.69
C TYR A 73 1.84 18.53 12.07
N ILE A 74 2.54 17.85 11.19
CA ILE A 74 3.08 16.52 11.49
C ILE A 74 4.40 16.71 12.27
N PRO A 75 4.49 16.26 13.53
CA PRO A 75 5.72 16.40 14.31
C PRO A 75 6.84 15.57 13.69
N LYS A 76 8.04 16.16 13.60
CA LYS A 76 9.22 15.49 13.02
C LYS A 76 9.74 14.35 13.88
N THR A 77 9.50 14.39 15.18
CA THR A 77 9.96 13.40 16.16
C THR A 77 8.86 13.08 17.18
N GLY A 78 9.09 12.06 17.98
CA GLY A 78 8.16 11.63 19.02
C GLY A 78 7.07 10.68 18.54
N LYS A 79 6.28 10.20 19.50
CA LYS A 79 5.19 9.24 19.21
C LYS A 79 4.04 9.92 18.48
N LEU A 80 3.56 9.29 17.42
CA LEU A 80 2.45 9.79 16.61
C LEU A 80 1.60 8.62 16.12
N ILE A 81 0.28 8.76 16.24
CA ILE A 81 -0.69 7.89 15.57
C ILE A 81 -1.47 8.75 14.59
N VAL A 82 -1.52 8.33 13.34
CA VAL A 82 -2.31 8.99 12.29
C VAL A 82 -3.50 8.10 11.97
N ILE A 83 -4.68 8.68 12.05
CA ILE A 83 -5.96 8.01 11.75
C ILE A 83 -6.64 8.79 10.62
N ALA A 84 -7.20 8.09 9.65
CA ALA A 84 -7.92 8.70 8.54
C ALA A 84 -9.07 7.82 8.07
N ASN A 85 -10.01 8.45 7.37
CA ASN A 85 -11.04 7.74 6.62
C ASN A 85 -10.38 6.91 5.52
N HIS A 86 -11.00 5.79 5.17
CA HIS A 86 -10.47 4.88 4.15
C HIS A 86 -11.54 4.53 3.10
N ALA A 87 -12.20 5.57 2.57
CA ALA A 87 -13.30 5.42 1.63
C ALA A 87 -12.86 5.01 0.21
N PHE A 88 -11.64 5.40 -0.19
CA PHE A 88 -11.09 5.17 -1.53
C PHE A 88 -9.95 4.14 -1.57
N GLY A 89 -9.81 3.34 -0.53
CA GLY A 89 -8.88 2.21 -0.49
C GLY A 89 -7.42 2.62 -0.72
N VAL A 90 -6.79 2.08 -1.78
CA VAL A 90 -5.37 2.30 -2.08
C VAL A 90 -5.02 3.79 -2.21
N ALA A 91 -5.93 4.61 -2.77
CA ALA A 91 -5.67 6.04 -2.95
C ALA A 91 -5.48 6.78 -1.62
N ASP A 92 -6.28 6.44 -0.59
CA ASP A 92 -6.14 7.05 0.74
C ASP A 92 -4.81 6.65 1.39
N GLY A 93 -4.46 5.36 1.34
CA GLY A 93 -3.21 4.87 1.90
C GLY A 93 -1.99 5.52 1.26
N VAL A 94 -1.96 5.60 -0.07
CA VAL A 94 -0.89 6.27 -0.83
C VAL A 94 -0.81 7.75 -0.49
N SER A 95 -1.95 8.44 -0.42
CA SER A 95 -2.03 9.87 -0.12
C SER A 95 -1.47 10.20 1.27
N ILE A 96 -1.89 9.46 2.29
CA ILE A 96 -1.42 9.65 3.66
C ILE A 96 0.07 9.37 3.77
N CYS A 97 0.53 8.26 3.19
CA CYS A 97 1.95 7.92 3.22
C CYS A 97 2.81 8.92 2.46
N SER A 98 2.33 9.49 1.33
CA SER A 98 3.02 10.57 0.62
C SER A 98 3.17 11.81 1.50
N VAL A 99 2.12 12.22 2.22
CA VAL A 99 2.18 13.38 3.14
C VAL A 99 3.13 13.13 4.30
N ILE A 100 3.04 11.96 4.95
CA ILE A 100 3.86 11.63 6.13
C ILE A 100 5.33 11.48 5.74
N SER A 101 5.62 10.80 4.62
CA SER A 101 6.99 10.51 4.19
C SER A 101 7.81 11.76 3.85
N LYS A 102 7.16 12.88 3.53
CA LYS A 102 7.83 14.19 3.34
C LYS A 102 8.36 14.79 4.64
N VAL A 103 7.78 14.42 5.77
CA VAL A 103 8.16 14.97 7.08
C VAL A 103 9.03 14.01 7.88
N ARG A 104 8.71 12.70 7.85
CA ARG A 104 9.43 11.70 8.65
C ARG A 104 9.45 10.34 7.95
N GLN A 105 10.51 9.57 8.24
CA GLN A 105 10.76 8.26 7.64
C GLN A 105 10.61 7.09 8.62
N ASP A 106 10.32 7.35 9.87
CA ASP A 106 10.21 6.36 10.95
C ASP A 106 8.78 5.84 11.19
N TYR A 107 7.89 6.03 10.21
CA TYR A 107 6.49 5.57 10.29
C TYR A 107 6.34 4.10 9.88
N LYS A 108 5.25 3.51 10.33
CA LYS A 108 4.72 2.21 9.88
C LYS A 108 3.27 2.39 9.45
N MET A 109 2.87 1.69 8.41
CA MET A 109 1.49 1.65 7.93
C MET A 109 0.87 0.30 8.28
N VAL A 110 -0.22 0.35 9.04
CA VAL A 110 -1.03 -0.83 9.37
C VAL A 110 -1.89 -1.17 8.16
N THR A 111 -1.68 -2.34 7.55
CA THR A 111 -2.40 -2.74 6.34
C THR A 111 -2.36 -4.25 6.11
N HIS A 112 -3.09 -4.72 5.11
CA HIS A 112 -3.13 -6.14 4.75
C HIS A 112 -1.74 -6.67 4.33
N LYS A 113 -1.43 -7.90 4.78
CA LYS A 113 -0.13 -8.57 4.54
C LYS A 113 0.29 -8.64 3.06
N VAL A 114 -0.66 -8.59 2.12
CA VAL A 114 -0.39 -8.65 0.67
C VAL A 114 0.53 -7.52 0.20
N LEU A 115 0.49 -6.34 0.84
CA LEU A 115 1.33 -5.19 0.47
C LEU A 115 2.80 -5.36 0.87
N ARG A 116 3.14 -6.31 1.74
CA ARG A 116 4.54 -6.65 2.03
C ARG A 116 5.28 -7.24 0.82
N GLN A 117 4.57 -7.66 -0.20
CA GLN A 117 5.16 -8.13 -1.46
C GLN A 117 5.89 -7.01 -2.20
N ALA A 118 5.53 -5.75 -1.96
CA ALA A 118 6.22 -4.59 -2.54
C ALA A 118 7.52 -4.31 -1.78
N ASP A 119 8.65 -4.79 -2.31
CA ASP A 119 9.97 -4.67 -1.67
C ASP A 119 10.34 -3.23 -1.31
N ALA A 120 9.92 -2.24 -2.10
CA ALA A 120 10.18 -0.83 -1.87
C ALA A 120 9.63 -0.31 -0.52
N VAL A 121 8.57 -0.92 -0.01
CA VAL A 121 7.86 -0.44 1.19
C VAL A 121 7.63 -1.53 2.25
N LYS A 122 8.10 -2.75 2.04
CA LYS A 122 7.89 -3.87 2.97
C LYS A 122 8.27 -3.53 4.41
N ASP A 123 9.34 -2.75 4.60
CA ASP A 123 9.83 -2.33 5.91
C ASP A 123 8.95 -1.23 6.55
N LYS A 124 8.04 -0.62 5.78
CA LYS A 124 7.06 0.35 6.25
C LYS A 124 5.71 -0.29 6.59
N ILE A 125 5.52 -1.56 6.23
CA ILE A 125 4.26 -2.27 6.45
C ILE A 125 4.26 -2.98 7.81
N LEU A 126 3.25 -2.70 8.61
CA LEU A 126 2.83 -3.49 9.76
C LEU A 126 1.63 -4.34 9.31
N PRO A 127 1.83 -5.63 9.03
CA PRO A 127 0.80 -6.44 8.39
C PRO A 127 -0.29 -6.83 9.39
N ILE A 128 -1.54 -6.74 8.93
CA ILE A 128 -2.68 -7.37 9.60
C ILE A 128 -3.10 -8.59 8.78
N ASP A 129 -3.34 -9.68 9.46
CA ASP A 129 -4.02 -10.85 8.91
C ASP A 129 -5.49 -10.79 9.32
N PHE A 130 -6.38 -10.71 8.33
CA PHE A 130 -7.83 -10.69 8.56
C PHE A 130 -8.44 -12.11 8.59
N ASN A 131 -7.62 -13.15 8.45
CA ASN A 131 -8.09 -14.50 8.69
C ASN A 131 -8.35 -14.64 10.19
N GLU A 132 -9.61 -14.88 10.56
CA GLU A 132 -9.99 -15.21 11.93
C GLU A 132 -9.32 -16.54 12.32
N THR A 133 -8.18 -16.43 12.99
CA THR A 133 -7.65 -17.57 13.69
C THR A 133 -8.45 -17.73 14.98
N LYS A 134 -8.85 -18.97 15.33
CA LYS A 134 -9.54 -19.30 16.61
C LYS A 134 -8.75 -18.87 17.86
N GLU A 135 -7.53 -18.39 17.67
CA GLU A 135 -6.63 -17.88 18.72
C GLU A 135 -6.78 -16.36 18.96
N ALA A 136 -7.60 -15.67 18.17
CA ALA A 136 -7.86 -14.23 18.30
C ALA A 136 -9.15 -13.90 19.08
N LEU A 137 -9.84 -14.91 19.62
CA LEU A 137 -10.96 -14.84 20.55
C LEU A 137 -10.48 -15.34 21.91
#